data_2989606718d8ae0f8a10b0dd55cd85de
#
_entry.id   2989606718d8ae0f8a10b0dd55cd85de
#
_cell.length_a   1.000
_cell.length_b   1.000
_cell.length_c   1.000
_cell.angle_alpha   90.00
_cell.angle_beta   90.00
_cell.angle_gamma   90.00
#
_symmetry.space_group_name_H-M   'P 1'
#
loop_
_entity.id
_entity.type
_entity.pdbx_description
1 polymer ?
#
loop_
_entity_poly.entity_id
_entity_poly.type
_entity_poly.pdbx_seq_one_letter_code
_entity_poly.pdbx_strand_id
1 'polypeptide(L)'
;MPSPIPSRKFLEDAEALRVNLPAIEKLAKALRLLEVNPLHPGLHAERIINDPTAWSVRIDQRYRLSFDPQAYLPAGNPDWSAPFLLLRILDHDDLYHHPR
;
A
#
# COMPACT_ATOMS: atom_id res chain seq x y z
N MET A 1 -4.40 7.23 14.63
CA MET A 1 -3.47 6.73 13.62
C MET A 1 -4.22 5.81 12.66
N PRO A 2 -3.94 5.83 11.35
CA PRO A 2 -4.60 4.92 10.43
C PRO A 2 -4.22 3.46 10.75
N SER A 3 -5.18 2.56 10.58
CA SER A 3 -4.97 1.14 10.83
C SER A 3 -5.06 0.37 9.52
N PRO A 4 -3.99 -0.35 9.11
CA PRO A 4 -4.04 -1.15 7.90
C PRO A 4 -4.89 -2.41 8.11
N ILE A 5 -5.76 -2.69 7.14
CA ILE A 5 -6.60 -3.89 7.15
C ILE A 5 -6.16 -4.74 5.95
N PRO A 6 -5.55 -5.91 6.17
CA PRO A 6 -5.07 -6.73 5.05
C PRO A 6 -6.23 -7.41 4.33
N SER A 7 -6.25 -7.32 3.00
CA SER A 7 -7.14 -8.12 2.17
C SER A 7 -6.57 -9.54 2.04
N ARG A 8 -7.41 -10.46 1.55
CA ARG A 8 -6.98 -11.84 1.29
C ARG A 8 -5.83 -11.88 0.28
N LYS A 9 -5.94 -11.12 -0.80
CA LYS A 9 -4.90 -11.07 -1.83
C LYS A 9 -3.59 -10.50 -1.30
N PHE A 10 -3.67 -9.49 -0.43
CA PHE A 10 -2.49 -8.95 0.23
C PHE A 10 -1.78 -10.03 1.05
N LEU A 11 -2.53 -10.81 1.82
CA LEU A 11 -1.95 -11.87 2.64
C LEU A 11 -1.30 -12.96 1.78
N GLU A 12 -1.91 -13.31 0.66
CA GLU A 12 -1.32 -14.26 -0.30
C GLU A 12 -0.03 -13.72 -0.89
N ASP A 13 0.00 -12.44 -1.27
CA ASP A 13 1.19 -11.79 -1.82
C ASP A 13 2.31 -11.73 -0.77
N ALA A 14 1.98 -11.39 0.47
CA ALA A 14 2.96 -11.35 1.56
C ALA A 14 3.56 -12.73 1.82
N GLU A 15 2.75 -13.78 1.79
CA GLU A 15 3.22 -15.15 1.94
C GLU A 15 4.18 -15.54 0.82
N ALA A 16 3.86 -15.19 -0.43
CA ALA A 16 4.74 -15.45 -1.56
C ALA A 16 6.07 -14.69 -1.44
N LEU A 17 6.06 -13.52 -0.81
CA LEU A 17 7.27 -12.69 -0.64
C LEU A 17 8.19 -13.20 0.48
N ARG A 18 7.74 -14.13 1.31
CA ARG A 18 8.48 -14.63 2.47
C ARG A 18 9.88 -15.15 2.14
N VAL A 19 10.06 -15.70 0.94
CA VAL A 19 11.37 -16.23 0.51
C VAL A 19 12.40 -15.13 0.23
N ASN A 20 11.96 -13.87 0.15
CA ASN A 20 12.81 -12.72 -0.08
C ASN A 20 12.92 -11.91 1.22
N LEU A 21 13.86 -12.27 2.10
CA LEU A 21 13.99 -11.64 3.41
C LEU A 21 14.22 -10.12 3.34
N PRO A 22 15.09 -9.60 2.47
CA PRO A 22 15.23 -8.14 2.35
C PRO A 22 13.94 -7.43 2.00
N ALA A 23 13.12 -8.00 1.12
CA ALA A 23 11.84 -7.40 0.75
C ALA A 23 10.85 -7.44 1.92
N ILE A 24 10.80 -8.52 2.68
CA ILE A 24 9.93 -8.63 3.85
C ILE A 24 10.29 -7.59 4.91
N GLU A 25 11.59 -7.37 5.15
CA GLU A 25 12.03 -6.35 6.11
C GLU A 25 11.60 -4.94 5.67
N LYS A 26 11.72 -4.65 4.37
CA LYS A 26 11.30 -3.36 3.80
C LYS A 26 9.79 -3.22 3.82
N LEU A 27 9.04 -4.31 3.59
CA LEU A 27 7.59 -4.31 3.72
C LEU A 27 7.18 -3.95 5.16
N ALA A 28 7.80 -4.56 6.17
CA ALA A 28 7.49 -4.27 7.56
C ALA A 28 7.74 -2.79 7.88
N LYS A 29 8.84 -2.23 7.37
CA LYS A 29 9.13 -0.81 7.54
C LYS A 29 8.09 0.07 6.87
N ALA A 30 7.70 -0.26 5.65
CA ALA A 30 6.67 0.50 4.91
C ALA A 30 5.34 0.49 5.65
N LEU A 31 4.94 -0.65 6.21
CA LEU A 31 3.70 -0.76 6.98
C LEU A 31 3.74 0.11 8.23
N ARG A 32 4.88 0.16 8.93
CA ARG A 32 5.04 1.04 10.09
C ARG A 32 4.93 2.51 9.71
N LEU A 33 5.53 2.91 8.59
CA LEU A 33 5.44 4.29 8.11
C LEU A 33 4.01 4.64 7.71
N LEU A 34 3.29 3.71 7.07
CA LEU A 34 1.88 3.92 6.70
C LEU A 34 1.01 4.16 7.93
N GLU A 35 1.24 3.43 9.01
CA GLU A 35 0.47 3.62 10.24
C GLU A 35 0.71 5.00 10.86
N VAL A 36 1.93 5.51 10.76
CA VAL A 36 2.30 6.81 11.32
C VAL A 36 1.86 7.94 10.41
N ASN A 37 2.17 7.85 9.12
CA ASN A 37 1.86 8.90 8.15
C ASN A 37 1.88 8.33 6.73
N PRO A 38 0.70 8.07 6.12
CA PRO A 38 0.64 7.56 4.73
C PRO A 38 1.32 8.47 3.71
N LEU A 39 1.50 9.75 4.03
CA LEU A 39 2.16 10.71 3.14
C LEU A 39 3.63 10.91 3.47
N HIS A 40 4.23 10.03 4.28
CA HIS A 40 5.66 10.09 4.59
C HIS A 40 6.49 10.09 3.30
N PRO A 41 7.46 11.02 3.15
CA PRO A 41 8.23 11.12 1.89
C PRO A 41 8.92 9.84 1.47
N GLY A 42 9.37 9.02 2.42
CA GLY A 42 10.03 7.75 2.12
C GLY A 42 9.15 6.71 1.47
N LEU A 43 7.84 6.87 1.52
CA LEU A 43 6.87 5.94 0.92
C LEU A 43 6.59 6.24 -0.55
N HIS A 44 6.82 7.48 -1.00
CA HIS A 44 6.48 7.91 -2.35
C HIS A 44 5.03 7.56 -2.73
N ALA A 45 4.09 7.90 -1.85
CA ALA A 45 2.68 7.60 -2.06
C ALA A 45 2.14 8.34 -3.28
N GLU A 46 1.45 7.60 -4.16
CA GLU A 46 0.83 8.20 -5.35
C GLU A 46 -0.44 7.44 -5.74
N ARG A 47 -1.34 8.15 -6.44
CA ARG A 47 -2.56 7.52 -6.94
C ARG A 47 -2.24 6.65 -8.15
N ILE A 48 -2.96 5.52 -8.27
CA ILE A 48 -2.84 4.66 -9.43
C ILE A 48 -3.85 5.13 -10.48
N ILE A 49 -3.35 5.49 -11.67
CA ILE A 49 -4.17 6.15 -12.70
C ILE A 49 -5.38 5.33 -13.11
N ASN A 50 -5.24 4.01 -13.22
CA ASN A 50 -6.31 3.14 -13.72
C ASN A 50 -7.26 2.66 -12.63
N ASP A 51 -7.08 3.11 -11.38
CA ASP A 51 -7.97 2.76 -10.26
C ASP A 51 -8.15 3.99 -9.38
N PRO A 52 -9.31 4.66 -9.46
CA PRO A 52 -9.50 5.95 -8.79
C PRO A 52 -9.36 5.92 -7.27
N THR A 53 -9.55 4.76 -6.65
CA THR A 53 -9.50 4.63 -5.19
C THR A 53 -8.25 3.95 -4.69
N ALA A 54 -7.40 3.44 -5.59
CA ALA A 54 -6.17 2.76 -5.19
C ALA A 54 -4.98 3.72 -5.20
N TRP A 55 -4.16 3.60 -4.16
CA TRP A 55 -2.90 4.31 -4.01
C TRP A 55 -1.77 3.31 -3.91
N SER A 56 -0.56 3.72 -4.27
CA SER A 56 0.62 2.88 -4.13
C SER A 56 1.67 3.55 -3.26
N VAL A 57 2.43 2.73 -2.55
CA VAL A 57 3.64 3.17 -1.85
C VAL A 57 4.80 2.28 -2.23
N ARG A 58 6.00 2.83 -2.18
CA ARG A 58 7.22 2.10 -2.51
C ARG A 58 7.66 1.24 -1.32
N ILE A 59 7.87 -0.05 -1.56
CA ILE A 59 8.52 -0.94 -0.60
C ILE A 59 10.04 -0.90 -0.82
N ASP A 60 10.45 -1.16 -2.06
CA ASP A 60 11.84 -1.06 -2.51
C ASP A 60 11.87 -0.66 -3.99
N GLN A 61 12.99 -0.83 -4.68
CA GLN A 61 13.09 -0.47 -6.09
C GLN A 61 12.18 -1.30 -6.98
N ARG A 62 11.91 -2.54 -6.61
CA ARG A 62 11.13 -3.47 -7.40
C ARG A 62 9.67 -3.53 -6.97
N TYR A 63 9.41 -3.64 -5.67
CA TYR A 63 8.07 -3.91 -5.14
C TYR A 63 7.34 -2.66 -4.73
N ARG A 64 6.02 -2.70 -4.93
CA ARG A 64 5.08 -1.67 -4.50
C ARG A 64 3.94 -2.33 -3.74
N LEU A 65 3.33 -1.57 -2.84
CA LEU A 65 2.13 -1.98 -2.11
C LEU A 65 0.99 -1.08 -2.55
N SER A 66 -0.16 -1.66 -2.88
CA SER A 66 -1.37 -0.87 -3.14
C SER A 66 -2.32 -0.92 -1.95
N PHE A 67 -3.03 0.18 -1.73
CA PHE A 67 -4.00 0.28 -0.65
C PHE A 67 -5.15 1.21 -1.05
N ASP A 68 -6.29 1.04 -0.39
CA ASP A 68 -7.50 1.85 -0.60
C ASP A 68 -7.85 2.56 0.70
N PRO A 69 -7.85 3.91 0.72
CA PRO A 69 -8.17 4.67 1.93
C PRO A 69 -9.55 4.41 2.50
N GLN A 70 -10.52 4.05 1.67
CA GLN A 70 -11.90 3.70 2.03
C GLN A 70 -12.76 4.84 2.58
N ALA A 71 -12.17 5.85 3.21
CA ALA A 71 -12.90 7.01 3.73
C ALA A 71 -12.35 8.29 3.13
N TYR A 72 -13.23 9.23 2.84
CA TYR A 72 -12.87 10.50 2.21
C TYR A 72 -13.50 11.66 2.96
N LEU A 73 -12.76 12.77 3.01
CA LEU A 73 -13.25 14.02 3.54
C LEU A 73 -14.23 14.68 2.55
N PRO A 74 -15.09 15.62 3.01
CA PRO A 74 -16.05 16.30 2.11
C PRO A 74 -15.41 16.96 0.89
N ALA A 75 -14.15 17.40 0.99
CA ALA A 75 -13.43 18.02 -0.12
C ALA A 75 -12.91 17.01 -1.16
N GLY A 76 -13.09 15.70 -0.93
CA GLY A 76 -12.69 14.67 -1.86
C GLY A 76 -11.31 14.06 -1.60
N ASN A 77 -10.57 14.57 -0.64
CA ASN A 77 -9.29 14.00 -0.24
C ASN A 77 -9.48 12.80 0.68
N PRO A 78 -8.59 11.79 0.64
CA PRO A 78 -8.69 10.68 1.58
C PRO A 78 -8.63 11.14 3.03
N ASP A 79 -9.38 10.47 3.88
CA ASP A 79 -9.26 10.64 5.34
C ASP A 79 -8.12 9.74 5.82
N TRP A 80 -6.93 10.31 5.92
CA TRP A 80 -5.71 9.57 6.30
C TRP A 80 -5.70 9.11 7.75
N SER A 81 -6.67 9.53 8.57
CA SER A 81 -6.80 9.06 9.94
C SER A 81 -7.67 7.81 10.07
N ALA A 82 -8.43 7.48 9.03
CA ALA A 82 -9.31 6.33 9.02
C ALA A 82 -8.55 5.04 8.63
N PRO A 83 -9.10 3.86 8.98
CA PRO A 83 -8.53 2.59 8.51
C PRO A 83 -8.50 2.52 7.00
N PHE A 84 -7.49 1.84 6.45
CA PHE A 84 -7.37 1.63 5.01
C PHE A 84 -7.14 0.16 4.69
N LEU A 85 -7.56 -0.27 3.49
CA LEU A 85 -7.47 -1.65 3.05
C LEU A 85 -6.17 -1.86 2.28
N LEU A 86 -5.36 -2.82 2.71
CA LEU A 86 -4.17 -3.25 1.97
C LEU A 86 -4.62 -4.18 0.83
N LEU A 87 -4.24 -3.87 -0.41
CA LEU A 87 -4.75 -4.57 -1.58
C LEU A 87 -3.78 -5.60 -2.13
N ARG A 88 -2.59 -5.17 -2.56
CA ARG A 88 -1.62 -6.06 -3.22
C ARG A 88 -0.18 -5.67 -2.86
N ILE A 89 0.72 -6.66 -3.00
CA ILE A 89 2.17 -6.42 -3.04
C ILE A 89 2.66 -7.07 -4.33
N LEU A 90 3.06 -6.27 -5.29
CA LEU A 90 3.49 -6.77 -6.59
C LEU A 90 4.70 -5.98 -7.08
N ASP A 91 5.36 -6.51 -8.12
CA ASP A 91 6.32 -5.77 -8.91
C ASP A 91 5.66 -4.49 -9.42
N HIS A 92 6.46 -3.43 -9.60
CA HIS A 92 5.97 -2.12 -10.03
C HIS A 92 5.06 -2.20 -11.26
N ASP A 93 5.49 -2.92 -12.31
CA ASP A 93 4.70 -3.00 -13.53
C ASP A 93 3.43 -3.80 -13.34
N ASP A 94 3.50 -4.92 -12.64
CA ASP A 94 2.33 -5.77 -12.36
C ASP A 94 1.29 -5.04 -11.52
N LEU A 95 1.73 -4.22 -10.56
CA LEU A 95 0.82 -3.51 -9.69
C LEU A 95 -0.05 -2.51 -10.46
N TYR A 96 0.53 -1.81 -11.44
CA TYR A 96 -0.23 -0.85 -12.23
C TYR A 96 -1.26 -1.51 -13.15
N HIS A 97 -1.08 -2.78 -13.49
CA HIS A 97 -2.06 -3.55 -14.25
C HIS A 97 -3.09 -4.25 -13.34
N HIS A 98 -2.70 -4.57 -12.10
CA HIS A 98 -3.54 -5.32 -11.16
C HIS A 98 -3.45 -4.71 -9.76
N PRO A 99 -3.97 -3.47 -9.54
CA PRO A 99 -3.84 -2.80 -8.24
C PRO A 99 -4.68 -3.41 -7.12
N ARG A 100 -5.59 -4.30 -7.48
CA ARG A 100 -6.47 -4.99 -6.52
C ARG A 100 -6.36 -6.50 -6.58
#